data_248b0e975c0c87cb1f1a89752e929a12
#
_entry.id   248b0e975c0c87cb1f1a89752e929a12
#
_cell.length_a   1.000
_cell.length_b   1.000
_cell.length_c   1.000
_cell.angle_alpha   90.00
_cell.angle_beta   90.00
_cell.angle_gamma   90.00
#
_symmetry.space_group_name_H-M   'P 1'
#
loop_
_entity.id
_entity.type
_entity.pdbx_description
1 polymer ?
#
loop_
_entity_poly.entity_id
_entity_poly.type
_entity_poly.pdbx_seq_one_letter_code
_entity_poly.pdbx_strand_id
1 'polypeptide(L)'
;MKKILLSISLLALAYTASANVPVIKSDPKIEAQVEQTLKKLTLEEKIGQMMELVTDLFGANDKNGVFYIDEHKTDSILSRYKIGSILNAPNTCAPTAKQWEKYIAQIQKISMKRIGIPCVFGLDQNHGSTYTQGGTLFPQNINVAATFNREIARRSAEATAYETRAVSIPWTYSPTVDLGRDARWPRIWENFGEDCYLSSEMGK
;
A
#
# COMPACT_ATOMS: atom_id res chain seq x y z
N MET A 1 28.85 -36.67 19.95
CA MET A 1 29.09 -35.24 19.67
C MET A 1 29.14 -34.89 18.17
N LYS A 2 29.94 -35.53 17.30
CA LYS A 2 30.01 -35.22 15.86
C LYS A 2 28.66 -35.33 15.09
N LYS A 3 27.80 -36.31 15.43
CA LYS A 3 26.49 -36.52 14.79
C LYS A 3 25.48 -35.44 15.15
N ILE A 4 25.53 -34.89 16.36
CA ILE A 4 24.63 -33.81 16.83
C ILE A 4 25.03 -32.49 16.19
N LEU A 5 26.31 -32.21 16.06
CA LEU A 5 26.80 -31.01 15.35
C LEU A 5 26.41 -31.00 13.87
N LEU A 6 26.45 -32.18 13.21
CA LEU A 6 26.03 -32.29 11.80
C LEU A 6 24.53 -32.03 11.62
N SER A 7 23.70 -32.53 12.57
CA SER A 7 22.25 -32.29 12.54
C SER A 7 21.86 -30.83 12.77
N ILE A 8 22.57 -30.14 13.67
CA ILE A 8 22.36 -28.69 13.92
C ILE A 8 22.79 -27.85 12.70
N SER A 9 23.90 -28.23 12.05
CA SER A 9 24.35 -27.55 10.84
C SER A 9 23.40 -27.73 9.66
N LEU A 10 22.79 -28.92 9.48
CA LEU A 10 21.76 -29.15 8.45
C LEU A 10 20.45 -28.37 8.73
N LEU A 11 20.03 -28.29 10.00
CA LEU A 11 18.86 -27.47 10.36
C LEU A 11 19.10 -25.98 10.13
N ALA A 12 20.30 -25.47 10.45
CA ALA A 12 20.67 -24.08 10.19
C ALA A 12 20.71 -23.76 8.71
N LEU A 13 21.23 -24.66 7.85
CA LEU A 13 21.20 -24.49 6.40
C LEU A 13 19.78 -24.54 5.82
N ALA A 14 18.91 -25.40 6.35
CA ALA A 14 17.52 -25.47 5.92
C ALA A 14 16.73 -24.19 6.28
N TYR A 15 17.04 -23.59 7.43
CA TYR A 15 16.41 -22.34 7.87
C TYR A 15 16.86 -21.13 7.01
N THR A 16 18.11 -21.07 6.62
CA THR A 16 18.61 -19.99 5.75
C THR A 16 18.15 -20.13 4.29
N ALA A 17 17.91 -21.37 3.81
CA ALA A 17 17.39 -21.60 2.46
C ALA A 17 15.90 -21.22 2.31
N SER A 18 15.11 -21.25 3.41
CA SER A 18 13.68 -20.83 3.40
C SER A 18 13.46 -19.32 3.42
N ALA A 19 14.47 -18.55 3.84
CA ALA A 19 14.31 -17.11 4.09
C ALA A 19 14.44 -16.22 2.84
N ASN A 20 14.81 -16.76 1.68
CA ASN A 20 15.20 -15.99 0.51
C ASN A 20 14.44 -16.32 -0.79
N VAL A 21 13.21 -16.84 -0.71
CA VAL A 21 12.38 -16.91 -1.91
C VAL A 21 11.65 -15.57 -2.05
N PRO A 22 12.03 -14.73 -3.03
CA PRO A 22 11.32 -13.48 -3.23
C PRO A 22 9.86 -13.78 -3.57
N VAL A 23 8.94 -13.10 -2.88
CA VAL A 23 7.49 -13.22 -3.11
C VAL A 23 7.15 -12.86 -4.55
N ILE A 24 7.89 -11.92 -5.13
CA ILE A 24 7.80 -11.54 -6.54
C ILE A 24 9.09 -11.99 -7.23
N LYS A 25 8.95 -12.78 -8.29
CA LYS A 25 10.11 -13.19 -9.10
C LYS A 25 10.73 -11.96 -9.76
N SER A 26 12.04 -11.82 -9.62
CA SER A 26 12.79 -10.79 -10.33
C SER A 26 12.68 -11.00 -11.85
N ASP A 27 12.37 -9.93 -12.57
CA ASP A 27 12.42 -9.89 -14.03
C ASP A 27 13.65 -9.06 -14.45
N PRO A 28 14.68 -9.66 -15.08
CA PRO A 28 15.90 -8.95 -15.46
C PRO A 28 15.65 -7.74 -16.37
N LYS A 29 14.57 -7.74 -17.17
CA LYS A 29 14.21 -6.60 -18.02
C LYS A 29 13.68 -5.44 -17.18
N ILE A 30 12.84 -5.72 -16.20
CA ILE A 30 12.32 -4.71 -15.28
C ILE A 30 13.46 -4.15 -14.43
N GLU A 31 14.32 -5.00 -13.88
CA GLU A 31 15.48 -4.57 -13.09
C GLU A 31 16.41 -3.66 -13.90
N ALA A 32 16.68 -4.00 -15.15
CA ALA A 32 17.50 -3.16 -16.04
C ALA A 32 16.85 -1.79 -16.30
N GLN A 33 15.51 -1.71 -16.44
CA GLN A 33 14.79 -0.45 -16.59
C GLN A 33 14.84 0.39 -15.32
N VAL A 34 14.68 -0.23 -14.15
CA VAL A 34 14.82 0.43 -12.83
C VAL A 34 16.21 1.05 -12.69
N GLU A 35 17.27 0.26 -12.95
CA GLU A 35 18.66 0.74 -12.89
C GLU A 35 18.92 1.90 -13.86
N GLN A 36 18.41 1.83 -15.08
CA GLN A 36 18.55 2.91 -16.05
C GLN A 36 17.84 4.19 -15.59
N THR A 37 16.67 4.04 -14.96
CA THR A 37 15.89 5.17 -14.42
C THR A 37 16.63 5.79 -13.24
N LEU A 38 17.09 4.98 -12.29
CA LEU A 38 17.85 5.45 -11.12
C LEU A 38 19.12 6.21 -11.49
N LYS A 39 19.84 5.79 -12.56
CA LYS A 39 21.04 6.47 -13.03
C LYS A 39 20.76 7.87 -13.62
N LYS A 40 19.57 8.13 -14.10
CA LYS A 40 19.17 9.43 -14.68
C LYS A 40 18.71 10.44 -13.62
N LEU A 41 18.26 9.98 -12.46
CA LEU A 41 17.73 10.83 -11.41
C LEU A 41 18.86 11.49 -10.61
N THR A 42 18.69 12.79 -10.31
CA THR A 42 19.54 13.51 -9.34
C THR A 42 19.26 12.99 -7.92
N LEU A 43 20.06 13.41 -6.94
CA LEU A 43 19.84 13.06 -5.53
C LEU A 43 18.49 13.60 -5.04
N GLU A 44 18.16 14.84 -5.38
CA GLU A 44 16.90 15.49 -5.01
C GLU A 44 15.70 14.77 -5.61
N GLU A 45 15.78 14.33 -6.86
CA GLU A 45 14.72 13.57 -7.52
C GLU A 45 14.55 12.19 -6.88
N LYS A 46 15.63 11.52 -6.49
CA LYS A 46 15.57 10.25 -5.73
C LYS A 46 14.92 10.43 -4.37
N ILE A 47 15.26 11.50 -3.65
CA ILE A 47 14.62 11.85 -2.37
C ILE A 47 13.13 12.11 -2.60
N GLY A 48 12.78 12.87 -3.64
CA GLY A 48 11.39 13.13 -4.00
C GLY A 48 10.59 11.85 -4.26
N GLN A 49 11.18 10.86 -4.96
CA GLN A 49 10.54 9.56 -5.22
C GLN A 49 10.28 8.75 -3.94
N MET A 50 10.97 9.03 -2.84
CA MET A 50 10.75 8.41 -1.53
C MET A 50 9.72 9.16 -0.68
N MET A 51 9.23 10.32 -1.13
CA MET A 51 8.23 11.11 -0.42
C MET A 51 6.81 10.70 -0.80
N GLU A 52 5.94 10.72 0.19
CA GLU A 52 4.51 10.50 0.06
C GLU A 52 3.74 11.71 0.58
N LEU A 53 2.74 12.17 -0.16
CA LEU A 53 1.91 13.31 0.22
C LEU A 53 0.42 12.92 0.18
N VAL A 54 -0.39 13.60 1.00
CA VAL A 54 -1.85 13.37 1.02
C VAL A 54 -2.52 13.99 -0.20
N THR A 55 -3.60 13.35 -0.66
CA THR A 55 -4.35 13.75 -1.88
C THR A 55 -4.86 15.19 -1.81
N ASP A 56 -5.22 15.68 -0.62
CA ASP A 56 -5.74 17.04 -0.41
C ASP A 56 -4.81 18.15 -0.92
N LEU A 57 -3.50 17.92 -0.93
CA LEU A 57 -2.53 18.89 -1.42
C LEU A 57 -2.59 19.12 -2.93
N PHE A 58 -3.15 18.18 -3.68
CA PHE A 58 -3.19 18.19 -5.15
C PHE A 58 -4.46 18.83 -5.73
N GLY A 59 -5.38 19.25 -4.87
CA GLY A 59 -6.66 19.76 -5.33
C GLY A 59 -7.25 20.87 -4.48
N ALA A 60 -8.51 21.11 -4.73
CA ALA A 60 -9.35 22.03 -4.00
C ALA A 60 -10.82 21.57 -4.05
N ASN A 61 -11.66 22.19 -3.26
CA ASN A 61 -13.10 21.99 -3.32
C ASN A 61 -13.74 23.05 -4.21
N ASP A 62 -14.72 22.65 -5.00
CA ASP A 62 -15.58 23.56 -5.72
C ASP A 62 -16.57 24.26 -4.77
N LYS A 63 -17.42 25.14 -5.33
CA LYS A 63 -18.45 25.87 -4.57
C LYS A 63 -19.49 24.99 -3.87
N ASN A 64 -19.58 23.72 -4.26
CA ASN A 64 -20.49 22.72 -3.69
C ASN A 64 -19.76 21.79 -2.68
N GLY A 65 -18.47 22.04 -2.40
CA GLY A 65 -17.66 21.20 -1.53
C GLY A 65 -17.14 19.93 -2.21
N VAL A 66 -17.29 19.77 -3.52
CA VAL A 66 -16.80 18.61 -4.25
C VAL A 66 -15.34 18.80 -4.60
N PHE A 67 -14.51 17.83 -4.17
CA PHE A 67 -13.07 17.84 -4.46
C PHE A 67 -12.78 17.64 -5.96
N TYR A 68 -11.79 18.35 -6.44
CA TYR A 68 -11.23 18.18 -7.79
C TYR A 68 -9.71 18.34 -7.75
N ILE A 69 -9.00 17.70 -8.68
CA ILE A 69 -7.57 17.91 -8.86
C ILE A 69 -7.33 19.26 -9.52
N ASP A 70 -6.58 20.11 -8.84
CA ASP A 70 -6.13 21.39 -9.37
C ASP A 70 -4.84 21.17 -10.17
N GLU A 71 -4.91 21.40 -11.49
CA GLU A 71 -3.79 21.13 -12.40
C GLU A 71 -2.56 21.99 -12.07
N HIS A 72 -2.75 23.25 -11.65
CA HIS A 72 -1.65 24.15 -11.30
C HIS A 72 -0.94 23.74 -10.02
N LYS A 73 -1.70 23.42 -8.97
CA LYS A 73 -1.12 22.89 -7.72
C LYS A 73 -0.37 21.59 -7.95
N THR A 74 -1.00 20.66 -8.65
CA THR A 74 -0.44 19.35 -8.97
C THR A 74 0.84 19.50 -9.80
N ASP A 75 0.83 20.31 -10.84
CA ASP A 75 2.00 20.56 -11.68
C ASP A 75 3.15 21.20 -10.86
N SER A 76 2.84 22.16 -10.00
CA SER A 76 3.82 22.83 -9.13
C SER A 76 4.48 21.83 -8.16
N ILE A 77 3.68 21.00 -7.48
CA ILE A 77 4.19 20.01 -6.53
C ILE A 77 5.06 18.98 -7.22
N LEU A 78 4.56 18.38 -8.31
CA LEU A 78 5.27 17.33 -9.03
C LEU A 78 6.52 17.87 -9.75
N SER A 79 6.49 19.09 -10.26
CA SER A 79 7.66 19.73 -10.87
C SER A 79 8.76 20.03 -9.85
N ARG A 80 8.39 20.49 -8.65
CA ARG A 80 9.33 20.94 -7.63
C ARG A 80 9.89 19.79 -6.79
N TYR A 81 9.01 18.92 -6.31
CA TYR A 81 9.38 17.91 -5.31
C TYR A 81 9.58 16.51 -5.87
N LYS A 82 9.12 16.26 -7.12
CA LYS A 82 9.31 14.96 -7.78
C LYS A 82 8.80 13.76 -6.96
N ILE A 83 7.72 13.94 -6.21
CA ILE A 83 7.21 12.91 -5.28
C ILE A 83 6.84 11.62 -5.99
N GLY A 84 7.02 10.49 -5.28
CA GLY A 84 6.80 9.14 -5.81
C GLY A 84 5.43 8.55 -5.47
N SER A 85 4.77 9.00 -4.38
CA SER A 85 3.51 8.41 -3.94
C SER A 85 2.54 9.41 -3.34
N ILE A 86 1.25 9.04 -3.37
CA ILE A 86 0.13 9.83 -2.85
C ILE A 86 -0.75 8.92 -2.00
N LEU A 87 -1.17 9.44 -0.85
CA LEU A 87 -1.88 8.74 0.19
C LEU A 87 -3.32 9.23 0.33
N ASN A 88 -4.23 8.28 0.55
CA ASN A 88 -5.60 8.43 1.02
C ASN A 88 -6.58 9.22 0.13
N ALA A 89 -7.85 9.19 0.54
CA ALA A 89 -8.94 9.92 -0.10
C ALA A 89 -8.95 11.39 0.31
N PRO A 90 -9.34 12.31 -0.59
CA PRO A 90 -9.46 13.72 -0.28
C PRO A 90 -10.61 13.98 0.69
N ASN A 91 -10.48 15.03 1.51
CA ASN A 91 -11.51 15.51 2.44
C ASN A 91 -12.03 14.43 3.42
N THR A 92 -11.30 13.36 3.65
CA THR A 92 -11.79 12.21 4.44
C THR A 92 -13.12 11.60 3.94
N CYS A 93 -13.48 11.85 2.70
CA CYS A 93 -14.67 11.32 2.04
C CYS A 93 -14.31 10.32 0.96
N ALA A 94 -15.07 9.22 0.87
CA ALA A 94 -14.87 8.22 -0.16
C ALA A 94 -15.34 8.73 -1.54
N PRO A 95 -14.44 8.92 -2.52
CA PRO A 95 -14.84 9.20 -3.90
C PRO A 95 -15.53 7.99 -4.53
N THR A 96 -16.37 8.26 -5.52
CA THR A 96 -16.86 7.20 -6.42
C THR A 96 -15.71 6.62 -7.26
N ALA A 97 -15.89 5.41 -7.79
CA ALA A 97 -14.93 4.80 -8.71
C ALA A 97 -14.57 5.72 -9.90
N LYS A 98 -15.57 6.40 -10.47
CA LYS A 98 -15.38 7.36 -11.56
C LYS A 98 -14.57 8.61 -11.16
N GLN A 99 -14.72 9.07 -9.92
CA GLN A 99 -13.91 10.17 -9.40
C GLN A 99 -12.46 9.73 -9.19
N TRP A 100 -12.23 8.53 -8.61
CA TRP A 100 -10.90 7.95 -8.48
C TRP A 100 -10.18 7.83 -9.83
N GLU A 101 -10.83 7.24 -10.83
CA GLU A 101 -10.29 7.15 -12.19
C GLU A 101 -9.85 8.53 -12.72
N LYS A 102 -10.70 9.53 -12.56
CA LYS A 102 -10.41 10.90 -13.01
C LYS A 102 -9.21 11.50 -12.26
N TYR A 103 -9.17 11.39 -10.92
CA TYR A 103 -8.09 11.96 -10.10
C TYR A 103 -6.76 11.32 -10.46
N ILE A 104 -6.72 10.01 -10.51
CA ILE A 104 -5.52 9.25 -10.83
C ILE A 104 -5.03 9.58 -12.24
N ALA A 105 -5.91 9.56 -13.23
CA ALA A 105 -5.55 9.89 -14.62
C ALA A 105 -4.93 11.30 -14.76
N GLN A 106 -5.50 12.30 -14.08
CA GLN A 106 -4.98 13.67 -14.10
C GLN A 106 -3.58 13.75 -13.47
N ILE A 107 -3.40 13.15 -12.31
CA ILE A 107 -2.10 13.15 -11.61
C ILE A 107 -1.05 12.37 -12.40
N GLN A 108 -1.39 11.19 -12.93
CA GLN A 108 -0.47 10.40 -13.74
C GLN A 108 -0.01 11.13 -15.00
N LYS A 109 -0.92 11.83 -15.68
CA LYS A 109 -0.58 12.64 -16.84
C LYS A 109 0.50 13.68 -16.51
N ILE A 110 0.37 14.36 -15.37
CA ILE A 110 1.33 15.37 -14.93
C ILE A 110 2.63 14.73 -14.46
N SER A 111 2.57 13.65 -13.68
CA SER A 111 3.74 12.92 -13.20
C SER A 111 4.61 12.43 -14.37
N MET A 112 4.00 11.78 -15.34
CA MET A 112 4.70 11.31 -16.54
C MET A 112 5.33 12.46 -17.35
N LYS A 113 4.67 13.61 -17.42
CA LYS A 113 5.20 14.81 -18.09
C LYS A 113 6.40 15.41 -17.36
N ARG A 114 6.39 15.43 -16.01
CA ARG A 114 7.36 16.16 -15.18
C ARG A 114 8.51 15.29 -14.66
N ILE A 115 8.27 14.02 -14.49
CA ILE A 115 9.20 13.09 -13.85
C ILE A 115 9.55 11.92 -14.79
N GLY A 116 8.60 11.50 -15.64
CA GLY A 116 8.72 10.32 -16.49
C GLY A 116 8.51 9.01 -15.71
N ILE A 117 8.06 9.10 -14.45
CA ILE A 117 7.77 7.97 -13.57
C ILE A 117 6.32 8.13 -13.09
N PRO A 118 5.49 7.08 -13.16
CA PRO A 118 4.13 7.13 -12.62
C PRO A 118 4.15 7.28 -11.10
N CYS A 119 3.26 8.11 -10.57
CA CYS A 119 3.06 8.24 -9.14
C CYS A 119 2.28 7.04 -8.58
N VAL A 120 2.72 6.46 -7.46
CA VAL A 120 2.02 5.36 -6.81
C VAL A 120 0.93 5.91 -5.89
N PHE A 121 -0.30 5.39 -6.04
CA PHE A 121 -1.41 5.70 -5.12
C PHE A 121 -1.58 4.60 -4.09
N GLY A 122 -1.63 4.99 -2.80
CA GLY A 122 -1.86 4.11 -1.67
C GLY A 122 -3.13 4.48 -0.90
N LEU A 123 -3.88 3.46 -0.46
CA LEU A 123 -5.02 3.62 0.42
C LEU A 123 -4.91 2.75 1.67
N ASP A 124 -5.47 3.24 2.76
CA ASP A 124 -5.53 2.56 4.06
C ASP A 124 -6.80 1.68 4.13
N GLN A 125 -6.83 0.62 3.32
CA GLN A 125 -7.98 -0.28 3.13
C GLN A 125 -7.97 -1.43 4.15
N ASN A 126 -8.01 -1.11 5.45
CA ASN A 126 -7.80 -2.10 6.52
C ASN A 126 -8.91 -3.14 6.67
N HIS A 127 -10.15 -2.82 6.32
CA HIS A 127 -11.30 -3.71 6.47
C HIS A 127 -12.31 -3.59 5.32
N GLY A 128 -11.82 -3.66 4.10
CA GLY A 128 -12.59 -3.53 2.88
C GLY A 128 -12.19 -2.29 2.08
N SER A 129 -12.83 -2.07 0.94
CA SER A 129 -12.60 -0.91 0.08
C SER A 129 -13.30 0.35 0.59
N THR A 130 -12.96 0.75 1.83
CA THR A 130 -13.65 1.77 2.62
C THR A 130 -13.47 3.19 2.09
N TYR A 131 -12.43 3.42 1.28
CA TYR A 131 -12.15 4.71 0.64
C TYR A 131 -12.75 4.84 -0.75
N THR A 132 -13.66 3.93 -1.12
CA THR A 132 -14.41 4.00 -2.39
C THR A 132 -15.91 3.91 -2.11
N GLN A 133 -16.67 4.89 -2.59
CA GLN A 133 -18.12 4.86 -2.43
C GLN A 133 -18.71 3.63 -3.13
N GLY A 134 -19.47 2.83 -2.36
CA GLY A 134 -20.04 1.57 -2.82
C GLY A 134 -19.10 0.37 -2.67
N GLY A 135 -17.90 0.56 -2.14
CA GLY A 135 -16.98 -0.53 -1.80
C GLY A 135 -17.50 -1.39 -0.64
N THR A 136 -17.06 -2.63 -0.59
CA THR A 136 -17.43 -3.57 0.47
C THR A 136 -16.77 -3.19 1.79
N LEU A 137 -17.56 -3.17 2.87
CA LEU A 137 -17.10 -2.96 4.23
C LEU A 137 -17.08 -4.31 4.96
N PHE A 138 -15.91 -4.70 5.45
CA PHE A 138 -15.74 -5.87 6.31
C PHE A 138 -15.64 -5.48 7.79
N PRO A 139 -15.84 -6.43 8.73
CA PRO A 139 -15.47 -6.21 10.13
C PRO A 139 -13.98 -5.87 10.27
N GLN A 140 -13.63 -5.15 11.34
CA GLN A 140 -12.22 -4.88 11.68
C GLN A 140 -11.42 -6.17 11.85
N ASN A 141 -10.10 -6.14 11.60
CA ASN A 141 -9.27 -7.33 11.57
C ASN A 141 -9.25 -8.11 12.89
N ILE A 142 -9.41 -7.45 14.03
CA ILE A 142 -9.55 -8.13 15.33
C ILE A 142 -10.79 -9.04 15.37
N ASN A 143 -11.90 -8.65 14.72
CA ASN A 143 -13.10 -9.48 14.62
C ASN A 143 -12.91 -10.61 13.61
N VAL A 144 -12.18 -10.36 12.53
CA VAL A 144 -11.80 -11.41 11.58
C VAL A 144 -10.93 -12.44 12.28
N ALA A 145 -9.96 -12.02 13.08
CA ALA A 145 -9.08 -12.91 13.86
C ALA A 145 -9.85 -13.74 14.89
N ALA A 146 -10.88 -13.15 15.53
CA ALA A 146 -11.74 -13.86 16.50
C ALA A 146 -12.49 -15.06 15.89
N THR A 147 -12.60 -15.15 14.58
CA THR A 147 -13.15 -16.34 13.90
C THR A 147 -12.19 -17.53 13.91
N PHE A 148 -10.89 -17.32 14.13
CA PHE A 148 -9.81 -18.30 13.99
C PHE A 148 -9.82 -18.99 12.61
N ASN A 149 -10.36 -18.35 11.60
CA ASN A 149 -10.55 -18.89 10.25
C ASN A 149 -9.75 -18.08 9.21
N ARG A 150 -8.59 -18.61 8.80
CA ARG A 150 -7.70 -18.00 7.80
C ARG A 150 -8.38 -17.79 6.44
N GLU A 151 -9.31 -18.67 6.07
CA GLU A 151 -10.02 -18.55 4.80
C GLU A 151 -10.93 -17.31 4.76
N ILE A 152 -11.54 -16.93 5.89
CA ILE A 152 -12.31 -15.70 5.99
C ILE A 152 -11.38 -14.49 5.83
N ALA A 153 -10.21 -14.48 6.49
CA ALA A 153 -9.23 -13.42 6.35
C ALA A 153 -8.77 -13.28 4.88
N ARG A 154 -8.38 -14.40 4.26
CA ARG A 154 -7.96 -14.43 2.86
C ARG A 154 -9.03 -13.90 1.90
N ARG A 155 -10.27 -14.35 2.02
CA ARG A 155 -11.37 -13.91 1.15
C ARG A 155 -11.73 -12.44 1.31
N SER A 156 -11.69 -11.91 2.54
CA SER A 156 -11.90 -10.48 2.78
C SER A 156 -10.78 -9.64 2.15
N ALA A 157 -9.53 -10.09 2.27
CA ALA A 157 -8.39 -9.42 1.65
C ALA A 157 -8.46 -9.48 0.11
N GLU A 158 -8.84 -10.61 -0.48
CA GLU A 158 -9.01 -10.74 -1.94
C GLU A 158 -10.09 -9.80 -2.48
N ALA A 159 -11.24 -9.71 -1.81
CA ALA A 159 -12.30 -8.79 -2.21
C ALA A 159 -11.84 -7.33 -2.10
N THR A 160 -11.16 -6.98 -1.00
CA THR A 160 -10.59 -5.64 -0.80
C THR A 160 -9.58 -5.29 -1.89
N ALA A 161 -8.65 -6.21 -2.20
CA ALA A 161 -7.64 -6.02 -3.24
C ALA A 161 -8.27 -5.87 -4.63
N TYR A 162 -9.27 -6.71 -4.94
CA TYR A 162 -10.00 -6.62 -6.20
C TYR A 162 -10.68 -5.27 -6.39
N GLU A 163 -11.45 -4.82 -5.41
CA GLU A 163 -12.17 -3.54 -5.46
C GLU A 163 -11.21 -2.35 -5.49
N THR A 164 -10.12 -2.39 -4.73
CA THR A 164 -9.07 -1.36 -4.73
C THR A 164 -8.40 -1.26 -6.11
N ARG A 165 -8.08 -2.40 -6.73
CA ARG A 165 -7.54 -2.43 -8.09
C ARG A 165 -8.53 -1.97 -9.15
N ALA A 166 -9.82 -2.26 -8.97
CA ALA A 166 -10.88 -1.84 -9.89
C ALA A 166 -11.00 -0.31 -10.02
N VAL A 167 -10.56 0.44 -9.01
CA VAL A 167 -10.50 1.90 -9.04
C VAL A 167 -9.09 2.44 -9.36
N SER A 168 -8.24 1.62 -9.99
CA SER A 168 -6.88 1.96 -10.45
C SER A 168 -5.86 2.25 -9.34
N ILE A 169 -6.11 1.81 -8.11
CA ILE A 169 -5.20 1.98 -6.98
C ILE A 169 -4.37 0.71 -6.81
N PRO A 170 -3.03 0.79 -6.94
CA PRO A 170 -2.17 -0.38 -6.94
C PRO A 170 -1.68 -0.81 -5.56
N TRP A 171 -1.85 0.03 -4.53
CA TRP A 171 -1.23 -0.15 -3.23
C TRP A 171 -2.23 0.02 -2.08
N THR A 172 -2.17 -0.88 -1.11
CA THR A 172 -2.86 -0.75 0.18
C THR A 172 -1.88 -0.97 1.32
N TYR A 173 -2.11 -0.31 2.46
CA TYR A 173 -1.30 -0.46 3.68
C TYR A 173 -1.77 -1.62 4.57
N SER A 174 -2.62 -2.47 4.04
CA SER A 174 -3.17 -3.66 4.72
C SER A 174 -2.44 -4.94 4.29
N PRO A 175 -2.48 -5.96 5.14
CA PRO A 175 -3.07 -5.99 6.48
C PRO A 175 -2.17 -5.35 7.55
N THR A 176 -2.80 -4.80 8.61
CA THR A 176 -2.09 -4.33 9.81
C THR A 176 -1.72 -5.54 10.67
N VAL A 177 -0.45 -5.93 10.65
CA VAL A 177 0.08 -7.11 11.37
C VAL A 177 0.82 -6.76 12.67
N ASP A 178 0.64 -5.54 13.15
CA ASP A 178 1.11 -5.09 14.46
C ASP A 178 0.46 -5.91 15.58
N LEU A 179 1.14 -6.02 16.72
CA LEU A 179 0.62 -6.76 17.87
C LEU A 179 -0.15 -5.84 18.81
N GLY A 180 -1.43 -6.09 18.99
CA GLY A 180 -2.34 -5.33 19.83
C GLY A 180 -2.18 -5.58 21.33
N ARG A 181 -0.97 -5.39 21.89
CA ARG A 181 -0.66 -5.68 23.31
C ARG A 181 -0.97 -4.52 24.26
N ASP A 182 -1.04 -3.32 23.78
CA ASP A 182 -1.32 -2.15 24.62
C ASP A 182 -2.68 -1.55 24.25
N ALA A 183 -3.64 -1.65 25.19
CA ALA A 183 -5.00 -1.14 24.99
C ALA A 183 -5.09 0.39 24.81
N ARG A 184 -4.03 1.14 25.08
CA ARG A 184 -3.95 2.59 24.83
C ARG A 184 -3.69 2.91 23.36
N TRP A 185 -3.25 1.93 22.56
CA TRP A 185 -3.03 2.13 21.14
C TRP A 185 -4.36 2.39 20.42
N PRO A 186 -4.55 3.57 19.77
CA PRO A 186 -5.86 4.00 19.25
C PRO A 186 -6.31 3.22 18.02
N ARG A 187 -5.45 2.39 17.42
CA ARG A 187 -5.74 1.56 16.23
C ARG A 187 -5.74 0.07 16.55
N ILE A 188 -5.91 -0.31 17.81
CA ILE A 188 -5.82 -1.70 18.27
C ILE A 188 -6.81 -2.65 17.57
N TRP A 189 -7.96 -2.15 17.10
CA TRP A 189 -8.94 -2.96 16.38
C TRP A 189 -8.54 -3.31 14.94
N GLU A 190 -7.55 -2.63 14.37
CA GLU A 190 -7.11 -2.84 12.98
C GLU A 190 -6.18 -4.05 12.81
N ASN A 191 -5.61 -4.57 13.89
CA ASN A 191 -4.73 -5.74 13.88
C ASN A 191 -5.48 -7.04 14.21
N PHE A 192 -4.76 -8.17 14.15
CA PHE A 192 -5.31 -9.50 14.42
C PHE A 192 -5.23 -9.94 15.90
N GLY A 193 -4.89 -9.03 16.84
CA GLY A 193 -4.80 -9.29 18.27
C GLY A 193 -3.36 -9.27 18.82
N GLU A 194 -3.19 -9.78 20.04
CA GLU A 194 -1.91 -9.72 20.76
C GLU A 194 -0.99 -10.92 20.52
N ASP A 195 -1.52 -12.00 19.93
CA ASP A 195 -0.78 -13.23 19.67
C ASP A 195 -0.03 -13.16 18.34
N CYS A 196 1.29 -13.32 18.40
CA CYS A 196 2.15 -13.20 17.21
C CYS A 196 1.97 -14.34 16.21
N TYR A 197 1.60 -15.54 16.69
CA TYR A 197 1.33 -16.67 15.80
C TYR A 197 0.01 -16.46 15.04
N LEU A 198 -1.05 -16.06 15.75
CA LEU A 198 -2.34 -15.74 15.12
C LEU A 198 -2.19 -14.62 14.08
N SER A 199 -1.51 -13.52 14.44
CA SER A 199 -1.25 -12.42 13.51
C SER A 199 -0.48 -12.88 12.27
N SER A 200 0.54 -13.74 12.44
CA SER A 200 1.29 -14.31 11.32
C SER A 200 0.43 -15.21 10.43
N GLU A 201 -0.47 -16.02 11.01
CA GLU A 201 -1.33 -16.93 10.24
C GLU A 201 -2.47 -16.21 9.51
N MET A 202 -2.99 -15.13 10.10
CA MET A 202 -4.06 -14.32 9.47
C MET A 202 -3.53 -13.35 8.42
N GLY A 203 -2.27 -12.94 8.52
CA GLY A 203 -1.64 -12.01 7.59
C GLY A 203 -1.03 -12.65 6.33
N LYS A 204 -1.09 -13.99 6.21
CA LYS A 204 -0.62 -14.74 5.03
C LYS A 204 -1.66 -14.73 3.91
#